data_f14273156981aaace8cd98d8fefb3200
#
_entry.id   f14273156981aaace8cd98d8fefb3200
#
_cell.length_a   1.000
_cell.length_b   1.000
_cell.length_c   1.000
_cell.angle_alpha   90.00
_cell.angle_beta   90.00
_cell.angle_gamma   90.00
#
_symmetry.space_group_name_H-M   'P 1'
#
loop_
_entity.id
_entity.type
_entity.pdbx_description
1 polymer ?
#
loop_
_entity_poly.entity_id
_entity_poly.type
_entity_poly.pdbx_seq_one_letter_code
_entity_poly.pdbx_strand_id
1 'polypeptide(L)'
;VYKRQLLPNAEILPISAKNKFGTDMLLKRIKELLPESPAFFDKDQLTDKPARFFVSEIIREKILLYYDKEIPYSVEVRVERFKEDEKRIHINAVIYVERDSQKGIIIGHQGIALKKVNTESRKALEKFFDKKIFLETFVKVDKDWRSSQRELDAFGYNPE
;
A
#
# COMPACT_ATOMS: atom_id res chain seq x y z
N VAL A 1 -25.36 4.84 -15.15
CA VAL A 1 -26.81 4.74 -15.32
C VAL A 1 -27.41 3.76 -14.31
N TYR A 2 -26.90 2.53 -14.18
CA TYR A 2 -27.48 1.52 -13.28
C TYR A 2 -27.44 1.88 -11.78
N LYS A 3 -26.45 2.67 -11.32
CA LYS A 3 -26.32 3.04 -9.90
C LYS A 3 -27.44 3.96 -9.41
N ARG A 4 -27.97 4.83 -10.26
CA ARG A 4 -29.13 5.70 -9.93
C ARG A 4 -30.43 4.92 -9.75
N GLN A 5 -30.57 3.76 -10.39
CA GLN A 5 -31.74 2.91 -10.25
C GLN A 5 -31.79 2.22 -8.89
N LEU A 6 -30.63 1.87 -8.31
CA LEU A 6 -30.52 1.23 -7.01
C LEU A 6 -30.58 2.23 -5.84
N LEU A 7 -30.07 3.45 -6.04
CA LEU A 7 -30.01 4.50 -5.04
C LEU A 7 -30.49 5.84 -5.64
N PRO A 8 -31.81 6.01 -5.81
CA PRO A 8 -32.39 7.17 -6.52
C PRO A 8 -32.07 8.51 -5.85
N ASN A 9 -31.88 8.52 -4.53
CA ASN A 9 -31.56 9.73 -3.76
C ASN A 9 -30.06 9.97 -3.57
N ALA A 10 -29.19 9.11 -4.12
CA ALA A 10 -27.75 9.28 -3.99
C ALA A 10 -27.22 10.31 -4.98
N GLU A 11 -26.38 11.21 -4.49
CA GLU A 11 -25.58 12.10 -5.31
C GLU A 11 -24.43 11.31 -5.96
N ILE A 12 -24.28 11.45 -7.28
CA ILE A 12 -23.25 10.73 -8.05
C ILE A 12 -22.24 11.74 -8.56
N LEU A 13 -21.01 11.62 -8.07
CA LEU A 13 -19.89 12.47 -8.45
C LEU A 13 -18.90 11.66 -9.31
N PRO A 14 -18.65 12.04 -10.57
CA PRO A 14 -17.62 11.41 -11.38
C PRO A 14 -16.23 11.88 -10.91
N ILE A 15 -15.37 10.93 -10.56
CA ILE A 15 -14.01 11.23 -10.10
C ILE A 15 -12.97 10.35 -10.79
N SER A 16 -11.76 10.86 -10.90
CA SER A 16 -10.56 10.11 -11.25
C SER A 16 -9.40 10.53 -10.34
N ALA A 17 -9.08 9.69 -9.37
CA ALA A 17 -7.95 9.93 -8.46
C ALA A 17 -6.62 10.06 -9.22
N LYS A 18 -6.40 9.20 -10.23
CA LYS A 18 -5.20 9.23 -11.08
C LYS A 18 -5.02 10.56 -11.81
N ASN A 19 -6.11 11.13 -12.33
CA ASN A 19 -6.07 12.37 -13.11
C ASN A 19 -6.42 13.60 -12.26
N LYS A 20 -6.64 13.44 -10.96
CA LYS A 20 -7.10 14.48 -10.04
C LYS A 20 -8.37 15.20 -10.51
N PHE A 21 -9.20 14.51 -11.28
CA PHE A 21 -10.46 15.06 -11.77
C PHE A 21 -11.56 14.86 -10.73
N GLY A 22 -12.29 15.93 -10.40
CA GLY A 22 -13.43 15.90 -9.49
C GLY A 22 -13.09 15.67 -8.01
N THR A 23 -11.82 15.52 -7.62
CA THR A 23 -11.40 15.25 -6.24
C THR A 23 -11.69 16.42 -5.31
N ASP A 24 -11.47 17.67 -5.75
CA ASP A 24 -11.73 18.86 -4.94
C ASP A 24 -13.23 19.06 -4.70
N MET A 25 -14.05 18.79 -5.72
CA MET A 25 -15.51 18.82 -5.62
C MET A 25 -16.00 17.77 -4.62
N LEU A 26 -15.46 16.53 -4.67
CA LEU A 26 -15.77 15.48 -3.72
C LEU A 26 -15.41 15.89 -2.29
N LEU A 27 -14.20 16.40 -2.05
CA LEU A 27 -13.76 16.84 -0.73
C LEU A 27 -14.63 17.99 -0.20
N LYS A 28 -14.98 18.96 -1.05
CA LYS A 28 -15.90 20.04 -0.68
C LYS A 28 -17.25 19.48 -0.25
N ARG A 29 -17.80 18.56 -1.05
CA ARG A 29 -19.10 17.97 -0.76
C ARG A 29 -19.11 17.12 0.52
N ILE A 30 -18.04 16.37 0.78
CA ILE A 30 -17.89 15.63 2.04
C ILE A 30 -17.89 16.61 3.22
N LYS A 31 -17.12 17.71 3.16
CA LYS A 31 -17.07 18.70 4.23
C LYS A 31 -18.42 19.36 4.50
N GLU A 32 -19.21 19.61 3.47
CA GLU A 32 -20.56 20.19 3.60
C GLU A 32 -21.56 19.24 4.28
N LEU A 33 -21.36 17.93 4.11
CA LEU A 33 -22.24 16.91 4.65
C LEU A 33 -21.85 16.40 6.04
N LEU A 34 -20.61 16.67 6.48
CA LEU A 34 -20.15 16.26 7.80
C LEU A 34 -20.80 17.12 8.88
N PRO A 35 -21.33 16.50 9.95
CA PRO A 35 -21.84 17.24 11.10
C PRO A 35 -20.67 17.91 11.85
N GLU A 36 -20.95 19.04 12.45
CA GLU A 36 -20.02 19.65 13.41
C GLU A 36 -19.84 18.73 14.63
N SER A 37 -18.60 18.43 14.98
CA SER A 37 -18.27 17.60 16.13
C SER A 37 -16.90 18.00 16.71
N PRO A 38 -16.64 17.71 17.99
CA PRO A 38 -15.29 17.80 18.54
C PRO A 38 -14.33 16.88 17.76
N ALA A 39 -13.05 17.20 17.79
CA ALA A 39 -12.03 16.33 17.19
C ALA A 39 -11.99 14.98 17.90
N PHE A 40 -12.13 13.88 17.15
CA PHE A 40 -12.02 12.50 17.68
C PHE A 40 -10.57 12.06 17.86
N PHE A 41 -9.65 12.71 17.17
CA PHE A 41 -8.20 12.42 17.21
C PHE A 41 -7.45 13.70 17.53
N ASP A 42 -6.25 13.57 18.10
CA ASP A 42 -5.36 14.69 18.33
C ASP A 42 -5.06 15.42 17.02
N LYS A 43 -5.03 16.76 17.05
CA LYS A 43 -4.82 17.57 15.85
C LYS A 43 -3.49 17.31 15.15
N ASP A 44 -2.50 16.81 15.90
CA ASP A 44 -1.16 16.48 15.40
C ASP A 44 -1.09 15.04 14.89
N GLN A 45 -2.13 14.24 15.08
CA GLN A 45 -2.21 12.86 14.60
C GLN A 45 -2.71 12.84 13.15
N LEU A 46 -1.79 12.64 12.21
CA LEU A 46 -2.11 12.57 10.77
C LEU A 46 -2.80 11.26 10.35
N THR A 47 -2.62 10.17 11.11
CA THR A 47 -3.11 8.84 10.76
C THR A 47 -3.13 7.92 11.97
N ASP A 48 -4.02 6.94 11.97
CA ASP A 48 -4.08 5.82 12.92
C ASP A 48 -3.16 4.65 12.52
N LYS A 49 -2.61 4.67 11.30
CA LYS A 49 -1.80 3.58 10.78
C LYS A 49 -0.33 3.69 11.23
N PRO A 50 0.30 2.57 11.62
CA PRO A 50 1.71 2.57 11.99
C PRO A 50 2.63 2.83 10.78
N ALA A 51 3.86 3.29 11.03
CA ALA A 51 4.86 3.54 9.99
C ALA A 51 5.09 2.32 9.07
N ARG A 52 5.02 1.11 9.62
CA ARG A 52 5.17 -0.15 8.87
C ARG A 52 4.11 -0.31 7.77
N PHE A 53 2.89 0.16 8.01
CA PHE A 53 1.82 0.13 7.00
C PHE A 53 2.21 0.96 5.77
N PHE A 54 2.70 2.18 5.96
CA PHE A 54 3.10 3.03 4.84
C PHE A 54 4.30 2.45 4.08
N VAL A 55 5.23 1.80 4.78
CA VAL A 55 6.34 1.09 4.13
C VAL A 55 5.83 0.00 3.21
N SER A 56 4.94 -0.87 3.70
CA SER A 56 4.39 -1.96 2.89
C SER A 56 3.61 -1.44 1.69
N GLU A 57 2.79 -0.40 1.87
CA GLU A 57 2.00 0.20 0.79
C GLU A 57 2.88 0.90 -0.27
N ILE A 58 3.95 1.58 0.13
CA ILE A 58 4.89 2.20 -0.82
C ILE A 58 5.62 1.13 -1.64
N ILE A 59 6.06 0.04 -1.02
CA ILE A 59 6.68 -1.08 -1.75
C ILE A 59 5.66 -1.71 -2.69
N ARG A 60 4.44 -1.95 -2.24
CA ARG A 60 3.35 -2.51 -3.05
C ARG A 60 2.98 -1.62 -4.23
N GLU A 61 2.95 -0.29 -4.03
CA GLU A 61 2.76 0.67 -5.14
C GLU A 61 3.85 0.51 -6.21
N LYS A 62 5.11 0.34 -5.83
CA LYS A 62 6.19 0.17 -6.82
C LYS A 62 6.08 -1.18 -7.54
N ILE A 63 5.65 -2.23 -6.85
CA ILE A 63 5.34 -3.51 -7.50
C ILE A 63 4.21 -3.30 -8.53
N LEU A 64 3.14 -2.60 -8.18
CA LEU A 64 2.03 -2.30 -9.09
C LEU A 64 2.46 -1.50 -10.32
N LEU A 65 3.46 -0.61 -10.18
CA LEU A 65 3.95 0.23 -11.26
C LEU A 65 4.95 -0.46 -12.20
N TYR A 66 5.69 -1.46 -11.72
CA TYR A 66 6.80 -2.06 -12.46
C TYR A 66 6.58 -3.50 -12.90
N TYR A 67 5.49 -4.13 -12.48
CA TYR A 67 5.10 -5.46 -12.93
C TYR A 67 3.71 -5.42 -13.55
N ASP A 68 3.48 -6.38 -14.46
CA ASP A 68 2.25 -6.48 -15.23
C ASP A 68 1.47 -7.75 -14.90
N LYS A 69 0.34 -7.92 -15.56
CA LYS A 69 -0.56 -9.06 -15.50
C LYS A 69 -1.03 -9.33 -14.07
N GLU A 70 -0.90 -10.59 -13.62
CA GLU A 70 -1.36 -11.05 -12.31
C GLU A 70 -0.39 -10.75 -11.16
N ILE A 71 0.88 -10.44 -11.44
CA ILE A 71 1.91 -10.29 -10.42
C ILE A 71 1.53 -9.25 -9.35
N PRO A 72 1.12 -8.01 -9.71
CA PRO A 72 0.77 -7.01 -8.70
C PRO A 72 -0.36 -7.42 -7.76
N TYR A 73 -1.23 -8.31 -8.21
CA TYR A 73 -2.41 -8.76 -7.48
C TYR A 73 -2.19 -10.06 -6.70
N SER A 74 -1.03 -10.67 -6.84
CA SER A 74 -0.66 -11.94 -6.21
C SER A 74 0.45 -11.80 -5.17
N VAL A 75 0.77 -10.56 -4.79
CA VAL A 75 1.81 -10.27 -3.80
C VAL A 75 1.23 -9.70 -2.52
N GLU A 76 1.87 -10.05 -1.41
CA GLU A 76 1.69 -9.37 -0.14
C GLU A 76 3.04 -8.87 0.37
N VAL A 77 3.07 -7.71 1.02
CA VAL A 77 4.30 -7.12 1.53
C VAL A 77 4.22 -6.96 3.04
N ARG A 78 5.10 -7.64 3.76
CA ARG A 78 5.20 -7.55 5.21
C ARG A 78 6.51 -6.94 5.64
N VAL A 79 6.45 -5.96 6.54
CA VAL A 79 7.64 -5.38 7.17
C VAL A 79 8.00 -6.19 8.40
N GLU A 80 9.07 -6.98 8.33
CA GLU A 80 9.56 -7.79 9.45
C GLU A 80 10.32 -6.94 10.47
N ARG A 81 11.14 -6.02 9.98
CA ARG A 81 11.94 -5.14 10.84
C ARG A 81 11.79 -3.68 10.42
N PHE A 82 11.54 -2.84 11.40
CA PHE A 82 11.59 -1.39 11.29
C PHE A 82 12.34 -0.85 12.50
N LYS A 83 13.54 -0.33 12.29
CA LYS A 83 14.38 0.24 13.35
C LYS A 83 14.84 1.61 12.91
N GLU A 84 14.42 2.61 13.65
CA GLU A 84 14.81 3.99 13.45
C GLU A 84 15.96 4.35 14.41
N ASP A 85 16.98 5.00 13.88
CA ASP A 85 18.02 5.68 14.64
C ASP A 85 18.07 7.16 14.28
N GLU A 86 18.98 7.92 14.87
CA GLU A 86 19.09 9.37 14.65
C GLU A 86 19.32 9.74 13.18
N LYS A 87 20.04 8.92 12.43
CA LYS A 87 20.51 9.23 11.06
C LYS A 87 19.71 8.55 9.97
N ARG A 88 19.14 7.38 10.24
CA ARG A 88 18.49 6.55 9.22
C ARG A 88 17.44 5.61 9.80
N ILE A 89 16.64 5.05 8.90
CA ILE A 89 15.70 3.99 9.22
C ILE A 89 16.14 2.70 8.50
N HIS A 90 16.25 1.61 9.26
CA HIS A 90 16.55 0.28 8.74
C HIS A 90 15.26 -0.52 8.59
N ILE A 91 14.99 -0.96 7.39
CA ILE A 91 13.77 -1.66 7.01
C ILE A 91 14.12 -3.00 6.35
N ASN A 92 13.56 -4.08 6.89
CA ASN A 92 13.56 -5.38 6.23
C ASN A 92 12.11 -5.74 5.91
N ALA A 93 11.82 -5.96 4.63
CA ALA A 93 10.50 -6.34 4.16
C ALA A 93 10.54 -7.66 3.38
N VAL A 94 9.47 -8.42 3.45
CA VAL A 94 9.30 -9.66 2.70
C VAL A 94 8.13 -9.48 1.75
N ILE A 95 8.37 -9.81 0.49
CA ILE A 95 7.37 -9.89 -0.57
C ILE A 95 6.97 -11.36 -0.68
N TYR A 96 5.75 -11.67 -0.31
CA TYR A 96 5.17 -13.00 -0.42
C TYR A 96 4.50 -13.19 -1.77
N VAL A 97 4.68 -14.36 -2.36
CA VAL A 97 4.06 -14.80 -3.61
C VAL A 97 3.56 -16.22 -3.45
N GLU A 98 2.62 -16.65 -4.30
CA GLU A 98 2.04 -18.00 -4.21
C GLU A 98 2.87 -19.07 -4.90
N ARG A 99 3.69 -18.70 -5.91
CA ARG A 99 4.38 -19.65 -6.80
C ARG A 99 5.83 -19.27 -7.04
N ASP A 100 6.68 -20.28 -7.26
CA ASP A 100 8.09 -20.07 -7.61
C ASP A 100 8.28 -19.31 -8.94
N SER A 101 7.39 -19.49 -9.91
CA SER A 101 7.40 -18.71 -11.15
C SER A 101 7.22 -17.21 -10.91
N GLN A 102 6.32 -16.84 -10.00
CA GLN A 102 6.11 -15.44 -9.60
C GLN A 102 7.33 -14.87 -8.88
N LYS A 103 7.95 -15.67 -7.99
CA LYS A 103 9.22 -15.29 -7.34
C LYS A 103 10.31 -15.00 -8.37
N GLY A 104 10.44 -15.86 -9.39
CA GLY A 104 11.39 -15.65 -10.47
C GLY A 104 11.14 -14.35 -11.25
N ILE A 105 9.88 -14.02 -11.53
CA ILE A 105 9.48 -12.78 -12.21
C ILE A 105 9.81 -11.56 -11.36
N ILE A 106 9.50 -11.59 -10.05
CA ILE A 106 9.77 -10.45 -9.15
C ILE A 106 11.27 -10.21 -9.00
N ILE A 107 12.07 -11.24 -8.84
CA ILE A 107 13.53 -11.11 -8.77
C ILE A 107 14.08 -10.62 -10.10
N GLY A 108 13.60 -11.19 -11.20
CA GLY A 108 14.07 -10.91 -12.56
C GLY A 108 15.46 -11.46 -12.83
N HIS A 109 15.92 -11.28 -14.07
CA HIS A 109 17.25 -11.72 -14.47
C HIS A 109 18.32 -11.04 -13.61
N GLN A 110 19.17 -11.84 -12.93
CA GLN A 110 20.23 -11.36 -12.02
C GLN A 110 19.75 -10.36 -10.94
N GLY A 111 18.46 -10.40 -10.55
CA GLY A 111 17.90 -9.51 -9.53
C GLY A 111 17.63 -8.08 -10.01
N ILE A 112 17.73 -7.77 -11.29
CA ILE A 112 17.59 -6.41 -11.83
C ILE A 112 16.21 -5.84 -11.56
N ALA A 113 15.14 -6.62 -11.72
CA ALA A 113 13.77 -6.15 -11.52
C ALA A 113 13.52 -5.79 -10.05
N LEU A 114 13.89 -6.67 -9.11
CA LEU A 114 13.77 -6.41 -7.69
C LEU A 114 14.62 -5.20 -7.24
N LYS A 115 15.85 -5.08 -7.78
CA LYS A 115 16.73 -3.94 -7.50
C LYS A 115 16.09 -2.61 -7.92
N LYS A 116 15.39 -2.58 -9.05
CA LYS A 116 14.65 -1.39 -9.53
C LYS A 116 13.55 -1.02 -8.54
N VAL A 117 12.69 -1.98 -8.16
CA VAL A 117 11.62 -1.75 -7.18
C VAL A 117 12.19 -1.26 -5.86
N ASN A 118 13.25 -1.90 -5.33
CA ASN A 118 13.91 -1.47 -4.11
C ASN A 118 14.45 -0.05 -4.18
N THR A 119 15.07 0.31 -5.29
CA THR A 119 15.63 1.65 -5.48
C THR A 119 14.54 2.71 -5.46
N GLU A 120 13.44 2.48 -6.18
CA GLU A 120 12.34 3.44 -6.26
C GLU A 120 11.51 3.47 -4.96
N SER A 121 11.32 2.32 -4.30
CA SER A 121 10.72 2.25 -2.96
C SER A 121 11.54 3.03 -1.95
N ARG A 122 12.86 2.84 -1.91
CA ARG A 122 13.76 3.56 -1.01
C ARG A 122 13.66 5.08 -1.19
N LYS A 123 13.70 5.57 -2.45
CA LYS A 123 13.55 7.00 -2.75
C LYS A 123 12.21 7.57 -2.25
N ALA A 124 11.13 6.83 -2.49
CA ALA A 124 9.80 7.24 -2.04
C ALA A 124 9.69 7.26 -0.50
N LEU A 125 10.27 6.25 0.17
CA LEU A 125 10.33 6.18 1.63
C LEU A 125 11.21 7.30 2.22
N GLU A 126 12.36 7.60 1.63
CA GLU A 126 13.22 8.73 2.04
C GLU A 126 12.45 10.07 1.98
N LYS A 127 11.65 10.25 0.93
CA LYS A 127 10.78 11.44 0.79
C LYS A 127 9.65 11.45 1.81
N PHE A 128 9.07 10.28 2.11
CA PHE A 128 7.93 10.18 3.03
C PHE A 128 8.34 10.41 4.48
N PHE A 129 9.48 9.83 4.92
CA PHE A 129 9.96 9.93 6.30
C PHE A 129 10.94 11.10 6.54
N ASP A 130 11.33 11.80 5.49
CA ASP A 130 12.38 12.85 5.52
C ASP A 130 13.68 12.36 6.19
N LYS A 131 14.03 11.10 6.00
CA LYS A 131 15.21 10.43 6.57
C LYS A 131 15.84 9.47 5.56
N LYS A 132 17.13 9.21 5.74
CA LYS A 132 17.84 8.17 4.98
C LYS A 132 17.28 6.80 5.31
N ILE A 133 17.05 6.00 4.26
CA ILE A 133 16.50 4.65 4.38
C ILE A 133 17.51 3.60 3.91
N PHE A 134 17.72 2.59 4.76
CA PHE A 134 18.33 1.34 4.36
C PHE A 134 17.24 0.28 4.21
N LEU A 135 16.95 -0.09 2.95
CA LEU A 135 15.87 -1.01 2.60
C LEU A 135 16.45 -2.33 2.09
N GLU A 136 16.10 -3.41 2.76
CA GLU A 136 16.33 -4.78 2.28
C GLU A 136 14.98 -5.46 2.03
N THR A 137 14.86 -6.13 0.89
CA THR A 137 13.67 -6.92 0.56
C THR A 137 14.04 -8.34 0.19
N PHE A 138 13.21 -9.27 0.64
CA PHE A 138 13.31 -10.69 0.32
C PHE A 138 12.04 -11.15 -0.36
N VAL A 139 12.12 -12.15 -1.24
CA VAL A 139 10.95 -12.74 -1.88
C VAL A 139 10.79 -14.17 -1.36
N LYS A 140 9.66 -14.45 -0.73
CA LYS A 140 9.30 -15.79 -0.23
C LYS A 140 8.10 -16.33 -0.99
N VAL A 141 8.11 -17.63 -1.22
CA VAL A 141 6.93 -18.36 -1.71
C VAL A 141 6.14 -18.84 -0.49
N ASP A 142 4.89 -18.44 -0.44
CA ASP A 142 3.92 -18.95 0.53
C ASP A 142 2.71 -19.45 -0.26
N LYS A 143 2.64 -20.77 -0.39
CA LYS A 143 1.65 -21.41 -1.26
C LYS A 143 0.25 -21.19 -0.71
N ASP A 144 -0.65 -20.79 -1.60
CA ASP A 144 -2.08 -20.64 -1.32
C ASP A 144 -2.41 -19.67 -0.16
N TRP A 145 -1.51 -18.73 0.16
CA TRP A 145 -1.70 -17.77 1.27
C TRP A 145 -3.04 -17.02 1.18
N ARG A 146 -3.52 -16.72 -0.04
CA ARG A 146 -4.81 -16.03 -0.26
C ARG A 146 -6.02 -16.89 0.11
N SER A 147 -5.85 -18.20 0.17
CA SER A 147 -6.90 -19.16 0.54
C SER A 147 -6.78 -19.63 1.99
N SER A 148 -5.73 -19.23 2.68
CA SER A 148 -5.47 -19.57 4.08
C SER A 148 -5.96 -18.46 5.00
N GLN A 149 -7.04 -18.70 5.75
CA GLN A 149 -7.55 -17.72 6.73
C GLN A 149 -6.46 -17.31 7.72
N ARG A 150 -5.65 -18.26 8.18
CA ARG A 150 -4.52 -17.99 9.09
C ARG A 150 -3.52 -16.99 8.51
N GLU A 151 -3.17 -17.13 7.23
CA GLU A 151 -2.22 -16.22 6.57
C GLU A 151 -2.87 -14.85 6.31
N LEU A 152 -4.14 -14.84 5.90
CA LEU A 152 -4.91 -13.60 5.76
C LEU A 152 -4.99 -12.83 7.08
N ASP A 153 -5.25 -13.51 8.19
CA ASP A 153 -5.26 -12.93 9.52
C ASP A 153 -3.87 -12.37 9.90
N ALA A 154 -2.81 -13.16 9.61
CA ALA A 154 -1.43 -12.74 9.86
C ALA A 154 -1.00 -11.52 9.02
N PHE A 155 -1.60 -11.33 7.84
CA PHE A 155 -1.39 -10.17 6.97
C PHE A 155 -2.33 -8.99 7.30
N GLY A 156 -3.27 -9.16 8.23
CA GLY A 156 -4.18 -8.10 8.65
C GLY A 156 -5.46 -7.98 7.80
N TYR A 157 -5.81 -9.00 7.05
CA TYR A 157 -7.07 -9.09 6.28
C TYR A 157 -8.21 -9.66 7.14
N ASN A 158 -8.34 -9.21 8.37
CA ASN A 158 -9.49 -9.60 9.20
C ASN A 158 -10.72 -8.79 8.79
N PRO A 159 -11.84 -9.41 8.42
CA PRO A 159 -13.11 -8.69 8.44
C PRO A 159 -13.46 -8.40 9.91
N GLU A 160 -13.56 -7.13 10.28
CA GLU A 160 -14.24 -6.70 11.49
C GLU A 160 -15.73 -7.01 11.42
#